data_6a0179eebff7e16f2c13d970b563b38d
#
_entry.id   6a0179eebff7e16f2c13d970b563b38d
#
_cell.length_a   1.000
_cell.length_b   1.000
_cell.length_c   1.000
_cell.angle_alpha   90.00
_cell.angle_beta   90.00
_cell.angle_gamma   90.00
#
_symmetry.space_group_name_H-M   'P 1'
#
loop_
_entity.id
_entity.type
_entity.pdbx_description
1 polymer ?
#
loop_
_entity_poly.entity_id
_entity_poly.type
_entity_poly.pdbx_seq_one_letter_code
_entity_poly.pdbx_strand_id
1 'polypeptide(L)'
;MIDVSGVSVRLSGKTIISDVTFTAKAGELTAIAGPNGSGKTTTMKAISGELAYGGSVRIGADEVKGLKPWQLAAIRGVLPQASTISFPFTVREIVRMGLTSGLNLHPDKAEQSAAAALSSVDLTGFEGRFYQELSGGEQQRVQLARVLCQIAEPVVGGKPCWLLLDEPVSSLDISHQLTIMTLARNFCERGGGVI
;
A
#
# COMPACT_ATOMS: atom_id res chain seq x y z
N MET A 1 -3.12 -15.71 -1.09
CA MET A 1 -2.26 -15.60 0.11
C MET A 1 -0.94 -14.97 -0.25
N ILE A 2 -0.25 -14.35 0.72
CA ILE A 2 1.18 -14.01 0.63
C ILE A 2 1.94 -15.00 1.51
N ASP A 3 2.93 -15.69 0.93
CA ASP A 3 3.81 -16.60 1.65
C ASP A 3 5.20 -15.99 1.72
N VAL A 4 5.73 -15.88 2.93
CA VAL A 4 7.08 -15.38 3.25
C VAL A 4 7.86 -16.54 3.87
N SER A 5 8.96 -16.96 3.26
CA SER A 5 9.74 -18.13 3.68
C SER A 5 11.22 -17.82 3.74
N GLY A 6 11.80 -17.86 4.94
CA GLY A 6 13.23 -17.69 5.18
C GLY A 6 13.78 -16.33 4.74
N VAL A 7 12.94 -15.28 4.75
CA VAL A 7 13.33 -13.97 4.22
C VAL A 7 14.38 -13.32 5.11
N SER A 8 15.49 -12.95 4.47
CA SER A 8 16.60 -12.25 5.11
C SER A 8 17.03 -11.06 4.27
N VAL A 9 17.28 -9.92 4.90
CA VAL A 9 17.73 -8.67 4.24
C VAL A 9 19.00 -8.17 4.89
N ARG A 10 19.99 -7.84 4.05
CA ARG A 10 21.24 -7.19 4.46
C ARG A 10 21.35 -5.84 3.78
N LEU A 11 21.63 -4.79 4.57
CA LEU A 11 21.85 -3.42 4.08
C LEU A 11 23.23 -2.96 4.59
N SER A 12 24.05 -2.44 3.69
CA SER A 12 25.40 -1.96 4.00
C SER A 12 26.23 -2.95 4.84
N GLY A 13 26.14 -4.23 4.49
CA GLY A 13 26.86 -5.30 5.18
C GLY A 13 26.24 -5.80 6.49
N LYS A 14 25.25 -5.10 7.04
CA LYS A 14 24.55 -5.47 8.28
C LYS A 14 23.27 -6.25 7.97
N THR A 15 23.04 -7.35 8.68
CA THR A 15 21.79 -8.09 8.63
C THR A 15 20.72 -7.29 9.41
N ILE A 16 19.63 -6.92 8.74
CA ILE A 16 18.52 -6.17 9.32
C ILE A 16 17.40 -7.11 9.77
N ILE A 17 17.04 -8.09 8.94
CA ILE A 17 16.12 -9.17 9.26
C ILE A 17 16.74 -10.50 8.84
N SER A 18 16.43 -11.56 9.56
CA SER A 18 16.96 -12.91 9.33
C SER A 18 15.87 -13.94 9.51
N ASP A 19 15.71 -14.82 8.52
CA ASP A 19 14.88 -16.02 8.54
C ASP A 19 13.39 -15.74 8.89
N VAL A 20 12.83 -14.65 8.35
CA VAL A 20 11.42 -14.29 8.57
C VAL A 20 10.54 -15.23 7.77
N THR A 21 9.63 -15.93 8.46
CA THR A 21 8.69 -16.88 7.86
C THR A 21 7.29 -16.66 8.42
N PHE A 22 6.30 -16.39 7.55
CA PHE A 22 4.88 -16.33 7.89
C PHE A 22 4.02 -16.37 6.62
N THR A 23 2.71 -16.58 6.81
CA THR A 23 1.72 -16.54 5.74
C THR A 23 0.63 -15.53 6.11
N ALA A 24 0.26 -14.65 5.17
CA ALA A 24 -0.91 -13.78 5.23
C ALA A 24 -2.01 -14.31 4.29
N LYS A 25 -3.27 -14.32 4.77
CA LYS A 25 -4.40 -14.81 3.98
C LYS A 25 -5.24 -13.66 3.44
N ALA A 26 -5.80 -13.84 2.25
CA ALA A 26 -6.82 -12.95 1.72
C ALA A 26 -8.09 -13.05 2.58
N GLY A 27 -8.83 -11.94 2.71
CA GLY A 27 -9.96 -11.84 3.62
C GLY A 27 -9.58 -11.49 5.06
N GLU A 28 -8.27 -11.44 5.37
CA GLU A 28 -7.76 -11.18 6.72
C GLU A 28 -6.83 -9.97 6.74
N LEU A 29 -6.79 -9.28 7.89
CA LEU A 29 -5.79 -8.27 8.19
C LEU A 29 -4.68 -8.94 9.03
N THR A 30 -3.47 -8.95 8.50
CA THR A 30 -2.28 -9.48 9.17
C THR A 30 -1.46 -8.33 9.73
N ALA A 31 -1.21 -8.28 11.03
CA ALA A 31 -0.39 -7.25 11.67
C ALA A 31 1.03 -7.73 11.94
N ILE A 32 2.03 -6.97 11.51
CA ILE A 32 3.44 -7.15 11.87
C ILE A 32 3.73 -6.22 13.05
N ALA A 33 3.90 -6.78 14.25
CA ALA A 33 4.15 -6.01 15.46
C ALA A 33 5.60 -6.19 15.95
N GLY A 34 6.13 -5.15 16.57
CA GLY A 34 7.48 -5.16 17.15
C GLY A 34 7.97 -3.74 17.49
N PRO A 35 9.03 -3.60 18.28
CA PRO A 35 9.58 -2.30 18.65
C PRO A 35 10.18 -1.56 17.44
N ASN A 36 10.46 -0.26 17.61
CA ASN A 36 11.14 0.50 16.58
C ASN A 36 12.54 -0.09 16.30
N GLY A 37 12.88 -0.15 15.00
CA GLY A 37 14.14 -0.76 14.56
C GLY A 37 14.14 -2.30 14.48
N SER A 38 13.02 -2.98 14.77
CA SER A 38 12.92 -4.46 14.65
C SER A 38 12.88 -4.99 13.22
N GLY A 39 12.84 -4.11 12.20
CA GLY A 39 12.83 -4.50 10.79
C GLY A 39 11.44 -4.58 10.14
N LYS A 40 10.37 -4.07 10.78
CA LYS A 40 9.00 -4.07 10.21
C LYS A 40 8.97 -3.47 8.80
N THR A 41 9.43 -2.22 8.64
CA THR A 41 9.53 -1.54 7.34
C THR A 41 10.40 -2.30 6.35
N THR A 42 11.50 -2.91 6.81
CA THR A 42 12.38 -3.72 5.96
C THR A 42 11.66 -4.97 5.47
N THR A 43 10.88 -5.62 6.33
CA THR A 43 10.05 -6.77 5.97
C THR A 43 8.98 -6.35 4.96
N MET A 44 8.29 -5.24 5.19
CA MET A 44 7.29 -4.70 4.26
C MET A 44 7.92 -4.39 2.88
N LYS A 45 9.10 -3.76 2.83
CA LYS A 45 9.83 -3.48 1.58
C LYS A 45 10.31 -4.74 0.87
N ALA A 46 10.65 -5.81 1.58
CA ALA A 46 10.96 -7.10 0.97
C ALA A 46 9.69 -7.72 0.35
N ILE A 47 8.57 -7.73 1.08
CA ILE A 47 7.29 -8.26 0.59
C ILE A 47 6.77 -7.45 -0.61
N SER A 48 6.95 -6.14 -0.59
CA SER A 48 6.55 -5.27 -1.70
C SER A 48 7.44 -5.41 -2.94
N GLY A 49 8.61 -6.05 -2.82
CA GLY A 49 9.59 -6.16 -3.91
C GLY A 49 10.45 -4.91 -4.11
N GLU A 50 10.47 -3.98 -3.13
CA GLU A 50 11.28 -2.76 -3.18
C GLU A 50 12.74 -3.01 -2.74
N LEU A 51 12.98 -4.06 -1.94
CA LEU A 51 14.32 -4.45 -1.49
C LEU A 51 14.68 -5.84 -1.97
N ALA A 52 15.95 -6.03 -2.30
CA ALA A 52 16.51 -7.37 -2.53
C ALA A 52 16.58 -8.14 -1.20
N TYR A 53 16.23 -9.43 -1.23
CA TYR A 53 16.18 -10.31 -0.06
C TYR A 53 16.64 -11.74 -0.39
N GLY A 54 17.12 -12.48 0.61
CA GLY A 54 17.26 -13.93 0.58
C GLY A 54 15.94 -14.61 0.92
N GLY A 55 15.80 -15.90 0.64
CA GLY A 55 14.54 -16.63 0.84
C GLY A 55 13.55 -16.42 -0.29
N SER A 56 12.26 -16.60 0.00
CA SER A 56 11.15 -16.50 -0.99
C SER A 56 10.00 -15.66 -0.45
N VAL A 57 9.40 -14.85 -1.32
CA VAL A 57 8.12 -14.16 -1.11
C VAL A 57 7.23 -14.44 -2.30
N ARG A 58 6.06 -15.02 -2.06
CA ARG A 58 5.08 -15.33 -3.11
C ARG A 58 3.77 -14.64 -2.85
N ILE A 59 3.18 -14.08 -3.90
CA ILE A 59 1.81 -13.56 -3.91
C ILE A 59 0.97 -14.50 -4.79
N GLY A 60 0.14 -15.31 -4.15
CA GLY A 60 -0.54 -16.43 -4.84
C GLY A 60 0.45 -17.47 -5.36
N ALA A 61 0.48 -17.67 -6.68
CA ALA A 61 1.41 -18.58 -7.33
C ALA A 61 2.75 -17.91 -7.73
N ASP A 62 2.81 -16.61 -7.74
CA ASP A 62 3.90 -15.84 -8.36
C ASP A 62 4.97 -15.44 -7.34
N GLU A 63 6.25 -15.72 -7.64
CA GLU A 63 7.39 -15.26 -6.84
C GLU A 63 7.66 -13.78 -7.12
N VAL A 64 7.68 -12.95 -6.07
CA VAL A 64 7.81 -11.47 -6.16
C VAL A 64 9.06 -11.04 -6.92
N LYS A 65 10.20 -11.72 -6.72
CA LYS A 65 11.46 -11.43 -7.44
C LYS A 65 11.38 -11.60 -8.96
N GLY A 66 10.45 -12.43 -9.43
CA GLY A 66 10.26 -12.70 -10.87
C GLY A 66 9.30 -11.72 -11.53
N LEU A 67 8.59 -10.92 -10.76
CA LEU A 67 7.58 -10.00 -11.29
C LEU A 67 8.18 -8.65 -11.65
N LYS A 68 7.74 -8.11 -12.77
CA LYS A 68 8.06 -6.73 -13.18
C LYS A 68 7.29 -5.72 -12.32
N PRO A 69 7.79 -4.47 -12.15
CA PRO A 69 7.12 -3.46 -11.33
C PRO A 69 5.64 -3.24 -11.66
N TRP A 70 5.26 -3.23 -12.93
CA TRP A 70 3.87 -3.07 -13.35
C TRP A 70 2.98 -4.27 -13.00
N GLN A 71 3.54 -5.50 -13.00
CA GLN A 71 2.82 -6.70 -12.55
C GLN A 71 2.57 -6.67 -11.04
N LEU A 72 3.57 -6.24 -10.27
CA LEU A 72 3.42 -6.00 -8.84
C LEU A 72 2.38 -4.93 -8.56
N ALA A 73 2.44 -3.79 -9.28
CA ALA A 73 1.50 -2.70 -9.12
C ALA A 73 0.04 -3.09 -9.40
N ALA A 74 -0.20 -4.12 -10.22
CA ALA A 74 -1.53 -4.63 -10.53
C ALA A 74 -2.15 -5.47 -9.40
N ILE A 75 -1.33 -6.05 -8.53
CA ILE A 75 -1.79 -6.99 -7.48
C ILE A 75 -1.57 -6.48 -6.06
N ARG A 76 -0.79 -5.40 -5.88
CA ARG A 76 -0.57 -4.78 -4.57
C ARG A 76 -0.47 -3.27 -4.65
N GLY A 77 -1.00 -2.60 -3.63
CA GLY A 77 -0.75 -1.19 -3.35
C GLY A 77 0.05 -1.05 -2.07
N VAL A 78 0.99 -0.11 -2.07
CA VAL A 78 1.88 0.13 -0.92
C VAL A 78 1.69 1.56 -0.42
N LEU A 79 1.33 1.68 0.86
CA LEU A 79 1.38 2.93 1.60
C LEU A 79 2.65 2.93 2.45
N PRO A 80 3.71 3.65 2.07
CA PRO A 80 4.93 3.72 2.85
C PRO A 80 4.75 4.62 4.07
N GLN A 81 5.58 4.43 5.09
CA GLN A 81 5.60 5.24 6.31
C GLN A 81 5.77 6.74 6.05
N ALA A 82 6.58 7.10 5.07
CA ALA A 82 6.79 8.49 4.63
C ALA A 82 6.94 8.55 3.11
N SER A 83 6.39 9.60 2.52
CA SER A 83 6.53 9.91 1.10
C SER A 83 6.90 11.37 0.93
N THR A 84 8.04 11.65 0.32
CA THR A 84 8.43 13.01 -0.04
C THR A 84 8.15 13.24 -1.52
N ILE A 85 7.30 14.23 -1.80
CA ILE A 85 7.03 14.70 -3.16
C ILE A 85 7.60 16.10 -3.28
N SER A 86 8.67 16.23 -4.05
CA SER A 86 9.40 17.51 -4.20
C SER A 86 8.80 18.43 -5.27
N PHE A 87 7.96 17.91 -6.15
CA PHE A 87 7.33 18.68 -7.22
C PHE A 87 5.96 19.22 -6.77
N PRO A 88 5.55 20.42 -7.21
CA PRO A 88 4.28 21.04 -6.82
C PRO A 88 3.09 20.39 -7.55
N PHE A 89 2.75 19.17 -7.16
CA PHE A 89 1.55 18.49 -7.63
C PHE A 89 0.32 18.88 -6.82
N THR A 90 -0.82 18.96 -7.50
CA THR A 90 -2.13 19.02 -6.84
C THR A 90 -2.51 17.64 -6.26
N VAL A 91 -3.40 17.64 -5.29
CA VAL A 91 -3.98 16.42 -4.70
C VAL A 91 -4.57 15.51 -5.78
N ARG A 92 -5.31 16.07 -6.74
CA ARG A 92 -5.88 15.32 -7.87
C ARG A 92 -4.80 14.61 -8.69
N GLU A 93 -3.72 15.31 -9.02
CA GLU A 93 -2.62 14.74 -9.82
C GLU A 93 -1.99 13.56 -9.11
N ILE A 94 -1.72 13.67 -7.79
CA ILE A 94 -1.15 12.58 -7.00
C ILE A 94 -2.08 11.37 -6.95
N VAL A 95 -3.36 11.57 -6.66
CA VAL A 95 -4.32 10.46 -6.58
C VAL A 95 -4.45 9.76 -7.94
N ARG A 96 -4.47 10.52 -9.03
CA ARG A 96 -4.49 9.98 -10.39
C ARG A 96 -3.25 9.20 -10.79
N MET A 97 -2.08 9.43 -10.17
CA MET A 97 -0.90 8.58 -10.39
C MET A 97 -1.18 7.11 -10.00
N GLY A 98 -2.05 6.87 -9.04
CA GLY A 98 -2.51 5.51 -8.71
C GLY A 98 -3.14 4.79 -9.90
N LEU A 99 -3.85 5.51 -10.74
CA LEU A 99 -4.52 4.97 -11.92
C LEU A 99 -3.56 4.55 -13.04
N THR A 100 -2.38 5.14 -13.15
CA THR A 100 -1.41 4.83 -14.22
C THR A 100 -0.77 3.45 -14.07
N SER A 101 -0.85 2.87 -12.88
CA SER A 101 -0.22 1.58 -12.55
C SER A 101 -1.18 0.39 -12.61
N GLY A 102 -2.49 0.64 -12.70
CA GLY A 102 -3.52 -0.39 -12.67
C GLY A 102 -3.91 -0.90 -14.06
N LEU A 103 -4.20 -2.20 -14.15
CA LEU A 103 -4.67 -2.84 -15.39
C LEU A 103 -6.13 -2.48 -15.77
N ASN A 104 -6.84 -1.73 -14.91
CA ASN A 104 -8.30 -1.56 -14.97
C ASN A 104 -8.75 -0.13 -15.31
N LEU A 105 -7.97 0.61 -16.09
CA LEU A 105 -8.33 1.99 -16.40
C LEU A 105 -9.16 2.10 -17.67
N HIS A 106 -10.44 2.35 -17.45
CA HIS A 106 -11.24 3.11 -18.40
C HIS A 106 -10.99 4.61 -18.13
N PRO A 107 -10.44 5.36 -19.08
CA PRO A 107 -10.17 6.79 -18.92
C PRO A 107 -11.41 7.57 -18.41
N ASP A 108 -12.60 7.16 -18.86
CA ASP A 108 -13.88 7.77 -18.49
C ASP A 108 -14.25 7.61 -17.01
N LYS A 109 -13.65 6.62 -16.31
CA LYS A 109 -13.89 6.38 -14.88
C LYS A 109 -12.78 6.94 -13.98
N ALA A 110 -11.71 7.43 -14.57
CA ALA A 110 -10.54 7.89 -13.82
C ALA A 110 -10.89 9.01 -12.82
N GLU A 111 -11.68 9.98 -13.25
CA GLU A 111 -12.08 11.11 -12.41
C GLU A 111 -13.03 10.67 -11.28
N GLN A 112 -13.97 9.78 -11.58
CA GLN A 112 -14.87 9.23 -10.57
C GLN A 112 -14.12 8.40 -9.53
N SER A 113 -13.13 7.60 -9.96
CA SER A 113 -12.31 6.78 -9.07
C SER A 113 -11.45 7.65 -8.15
N ALA A 114 -10.85 8.72 -8.67
CA ALA A 114 -10.07 9.66 -7.87
C ALA A 114 -10.94 10.40 -6.84
N ALA A 115 -12.12 10.89 -7.24
CA ALA A 115 -13.06 11.56 -6.34
C ALA A 115 -13.57 10.60 -5.25
N ALA A 116 -13.92 9.36 -5.60
CA ALA A 116 -14.35 8.35 -4.65
C ALA A 116 -13.22 7.99 -3.64
N ALA A 117 -11.99 7.86 -4.12
CA ALA A 117 -10.84 7.60 -3.25
C ALA A 117 -10.59 8.77 -2.27
N LEU A 118 -10.67 10.02 -2.73
CA LEU A 118 -10.56 11.20 -1.86
C LEU A 118 -11.68 11.27 -0.83
N SER A 119 -12.91 11.00 -1.25
CA SER A 119 -14.06 10.98 -0.34
C SER A 119 -13.91 9.90 0.73
N SER A 120 -13.35 8.74 0.41
CA SER A 120 -13.16 7.63 1.37
C SER A 120 -12.14 7.94 2.47
N VAL A 121 -11.31 8.96 2.30
CA VAL A 121 -10.29 9.42 3.25
C VAL A 121 -10.57 10.82 3.81
N ASP A 122 -11.81 11.30 3.71
CA ASP A 122 -12.26 12.61 4.20
C ASP A 122 -11.48 13.80 3.58
N LEU A 123 -11.22 13.76 2.28
CA LEU A 123 -10.54 14.83 1.53
C LEU A 123 -11.36 15.35 0.34
N THR A 124 -12.69 15.26 0.41
CA THR A 124 -13.56 15.86 -0.60
C THR A 124 -13.35 17.37 -0.65
N GLY A 125 -13.18 17.93 -1.85
CA GLY A 125 -12.93 19.37 -2.07
C GLY A 125 -11.46 19.77 -1.98
N PHE A 126 -10.53 18.82 -1.79
CA PHE A 126 -9.08 19.09 -1.72
C PHE A 126 -8.40 18.95 -3.08
N GLU A 127 -9.10 18.59 -4.13
CA GLU A 127 -8.57 18.17 -5.44
C GLU A 127 -7.62 19.20 -6.07
N GLY A 128 -7.92 20.49 -5.90
CA GLY A 128 -7.13 21.60 -6.47
C GLY A 128 -6.03 22.12 -5.56
N ARG A 129 -5.92 21.68 -4.30
CA ARG A 129 -4.88 22.14 -3.37
C ARG A 129 -3.54 21.53 -3.73
N PHE A 130 -2.45 22.25 -3.49
CA PHE A 130 -1.11 21.69 -3.63
C PHE A 130 -0.78 20.77 -2.45
N TYR A 131 -0.15 19.63 -2.76
CA TYR A 131 0.22 18.63 -1.76
C TYR A 131 1.11 19.18 -0.66
N GLN A 132 2.02 20.11 -1.00
CA GLN A 132 2.94 20.71 -0.06
C GLN A 132 2.26 21.65 0.95
N GLU A 133 1.06 22.12 0.66
CA GLU A 133 0.27 22.99 1.55
C GLU A 133 -0.50 22.19 2.61
N LEU A 134 -0.50 20.87 2.48
CA LEU A 134 -1.24 19.97 3.36
C LEU A 134 -0.44 19.67 4.63
N SER A 135 -1.16 19.48 5.73
CA SER A 135 -0.61 18.89 6.95
C SER A 135 -0.10 17.46 6.71
N GLY A 136 0.81 16.97 7.56
CA GLY A 136 1.34 15.60 7.43
C GLY A 136 0.26 14.52 7.42
N GLY A 137 -0.78 14.68 8.22
CA GLY A 137 -1.93 13.75 8.24
C GLY A 137 -2.77 13.81 6.95
N GLU A 138 -2.99 15.01 6.39
CA GLU A 138 -3.67 15.16 5.09
C GLU A 138 -2.82 14.57 3.96
N GLN A 139 -1.50 14.79 3.97
CA GLN A 139 -0.57 14.20 3.00
C GLN A 139 -0.62 12.66 3.04
N GLN A 140 -0.63 12.08 4.23
CA GLN A 140 -0.75 10.62 4.41
C GLN A 140 -2.08 10.09 3.85
N ARG A 141 -3.19 10.79 4.09
CA ARG A 141 -4.50 10.43 3.53
C ARG A 141 -4.56 10.57 2.00
N VAL A 142 -3.90 11.57 1.42
CA VAL A 142 -3.74 11.68 -0.05
C VAL A 142 -2.97 10.48 -0.61
N GLN A 143 -1.88 10.04 0.05
CA GLN A 143 -1.15 8.86 -0.36
C GLN A 143 -1.99 7.59 -0.25
N LEU A 144 -2.81 7.46 0.80
CA LEU A 144 -3.76 6.35 0.91
C LEU A 144 -4.79 6.39 -0.22
N ALA A 145 -5.37 7.55 -0.54
CA ALA A 145 -6.29 7.71 -1.67
C ALA A 145 -5.64 7.29 -3.00
N ARG A 146 -4.37 7.66 -3.23
CA ARG A 146 -3.59 7.20 -4.38
C ARG A 146 -3.49 5.67 -4.44
N VAL A 147 -3.21 5.02 -3.31
CA VAL A 147 -3.12 3.56 -3.23
C VAL A 147 -4.48 2.90 -3.46
N LEU A 148 -5.55 3.44 -2.88
CA LEU A 148 -6.92 2.95 -3.11
C LEU A 148 -7.36 3.12 -4.56
N CYS A 149 -6.95 4.20 -5.23
CA CYS A 149 -7.14 4.37 -6.67
C CYS A 149 -6.41 3.29 -7.48
N GLN A 150 -5.19 2.93 -7.10
CA GLN A 150 -4.38 1.92 -7.79
C GLN A 150 -5.02 0.53 -7.74
N ILE A 151 -5.55 0.14 -6.58
CA ILE A 151 -6.17 -1.17 -6.36
C ILE A 151 -7.60 -1.02 -5.85
N ALA A 152 -8.43 -0.30 -6.61
CA ALA A 152 -9.83 -0.01 -6.27
C ALA A 152 -10.66 -1.28 -6.03
N GLU A 153 -10.34 -2.37 -6.74
CA GLU A 153 -11.01 -3.65 -6.57
C GLU A 153 -10.16 -4.61 -5.75
N PRO A 154 -10.68 -5.10 -4.59
CA PRO A 154 -9.98 -6.07 -3.74
C PRO A 154 -9.71 -7.42 -4.41
N VAL A 155 -10.48 -7.76 -5.46
CA VAL A 155 -10.33 -8.99 -6.24
C VAL A 155 -10.38 -8.66 -7.72
N VAL A 156 -9.35 -9.05 -8.47
CA VAL A 156 -9.27 -8.85 -9.93
C VAL A 156 -9.02 -10.19 -10.60
N GLY A 157 -9.90 -10.56 -11.54
CA GLY A 157 -9.79 -11.84 -12.25
C GLY A 157 -9.80 -13.06 -11.33
N GLY A 158 -10.53 -13.00 -10.21
CA GLY A 158 -10.59 -14.05 -9.19
C GLY A 158 -9.35 -14.14 -8.29
N LYS A 159 -8.40 -13.21 -8.43
CA LYS A 159 -7.19 -13.14 -7.60
C LYS A 159 -7.28 -11.98 -6.60
N PRO A 160 -6.95 -12.19 -5.32
CA PRO A 160 -6.95 -11.12 -4.33
C PRO A 160 -5.85 -10.11 -4.60
N CYS A 161 -6.18 -8.83 -4.45
CA CYS A 161 -5.24 -7.73 -4.37
C CYS A 161 -4.83 -7.49 -2.91
N TRP A 162 -3.72 -6.80 -2.70
CA TRP A 162 -3.10 -6.62 -1.40
C TRP A 162 -2.83 -5.16 -1.09
N LEU A 163 -3.22 -4.73 0.10
CA LEU A 163 -2.80 -3.46 0.70
C LEU A 163 -1.64 -3.72 1.68
N LEU A 164 -0.50 -3.11 1.41
CA LEU A 164 0.67 -3.13 2.30
C LEU A 164 0.77 -1.75 2.96
N LEU A 165 0.51 -1.68 4.27
CA LEU A 165 0.38 -0.43 5.03
C LEU A 165 1.50 -0.34 6.08
N ASP A 166 2.52 0.47 5.82
CA ASP A 166 3.64 0.65 6.77
C ASP A 166 3.35 1.83 7.72
N GLU A 167 3.01 1.53 8.95
CA GLU A 167 2.63 2.48 10.01
C GLU A 167 1.55 3.49 9.57
N PRO A 168 0.41 3.04 9.01
CA PRO A 168 -0.56 3.91 8.34
C PRO A 168 -1.25 4.92 9.27
N VAL A 169 -1.09 4.79 10.57
CA VAL A 169 -1.81 5.58 11.59
C VAL A 169 -0.91 6.46 12.46
N SER A 170 0.43 6.44 12.25
CA SER A 170 1.41 7.04 13.17
C SER A 170 1.31 8.57 13.31
N SER A 171 0.79 9.28 12.31
CA SER A 171 0.70 10.76 12.28
C SER A 171 -0.75 11.27 12.30
N LEU A 172 -1.71 10.41 12.59
CA LEU A 172 -3.14 10.73 12.51
C LEU A 172 -3.78 10.81 13.90
N ASP A 173 -4.81 11.64 14.01
CA ASP A 173 -5.71 11.61 15.16
C ASP A 173 -6.56 10.32 15.18
N ILE A 174 -7.20 10.06 16.31
CA ILE A 174 -7.95 8.82 16.55
C ILE A 174 -9.09 8.62 15.52
N SER A 175 -9.76 9.70 15.09
CA SER A 175 -10.85 9.61 14.13
C SER A 175 -10.35 9.09 12.78
N HIS A 176 -9.28 9.66 12.27
CA HIS A 176 -8.68 9.24 11.00
C HIS A 176 -8.00 7.86 11.10
N GLN A 177 -7.44 7.50 12.28
CA GLN A 177 -6.96 6.12 12.51
C GLN A 177 -8.08 5.10 12.34
N LEU A 178 -9.26 5.36 12.93
CA LEU A 178 -10.44 4.50 12.78
C LEU A 178 -10.93 4.43 11.33
N THR A 179 -10.91 5.54 10.60
CA THR A 179 -11.25 5.57 9.17
C THR A 179 -10.34 4.63 8.38
N ILE A 180 -9.02 4.70 8.56
CA ILE A 180 -8.06 3.83 7.86
C ILE A 180 -8.27 2.36 8.22
N MET A 181 -8.46 2.05 9.49
CA MET A 181 -8.70 0.67 9.93
C MET A 181 -10.01 0.11 9.38
N THR A 182 -11.04 0.96 9.26
CA THR A 182 -12.33 0.59 8.64
C THR A 182 -12.15 0.32 7.15
N LEU A 183 -11.41 1.16 6.43
CA LEU A 183 -11.08 0.94 5.01
C LEU A 183 -10.31 -0.38 4.81
N ALA A 184 -9.30 -0.64 5.63
CA ALA A 184 -8.54 -1.88 5.59
C ALA A 184 -9.43 -3.12 5.84
N ARG A 185 -10.30 -3.04 6.83
CA ARG A 185 -11.29 -4.09 7.13
C ARG A 185 -12.23 -4.34 5.97
N ASN A 186 -12.85 -3.28 5.44
CA ASN A 186 -13.76 -3.38 4.29
C ASN A 186 -13.07 -3.98 3.06
N PHE A 187 -11.79 -3.66 2.85
CA PHE A 187 -10.99 -4.26 1.78
C PHE A 187 -10.83 -5.77 1.97
N CYS A 188 -10.58 -6.22 3.19
CA CYS A 188 -10.52 -7.65 3.53
C CYS A 188 -11.88 -8.33 3.35
N GLU A 189 -12.98 -7.76 3.86
CA GLU A 189 -14.33 -8.32 3.75
C GLU A 189 -14.78 -8.50 2.29
N ARG A 190 -14.26 -7.68 1.38
CA ARG A 190 -14.47 -7.81 -0.07
C ARG A 190 -13.50 -8.79 -0.75
N GLY A 191 -12.70 -9.55 0.02
CA GLY A 191 -11.83 -10.62 -0.48
C GLY A 191 -10.38 -10.22 -0.78
N GLY A 192 -9.97 -8.98 -0.53
CA GLY A 192 -8.58 -8.56 -0.56
C GLY A 192 -7.80 -9.03 0.65
N GLY A 193 -6.52 -8.71 0.72
CA GLY A 193 -5.69 -8.95 1.91
C GLY A 193 -4.97 -7.68 2.33
N VAL A 194 -4.70 -7.54 3.63
CA VAL A 194 -4.02 -6.37 4.21
C VAL A 194 -2.88 -6.85 5.12
N ILE A 195 -1.72 -6.22 5.02
CA ILE A 195 -0.60 -6.36 5.95
C ILE A 195 -0.21 -4.98 6.45
#